data_13295647cee660d02a8e8ced2cc7f186
#
_entry.id   13295647cee660d02a8e8ced2cc7f186
#
_cell.length_a   1.000
_cell.length_b   1.000
_cell.length_c   1.000
_cell.angle_alpha   90.00
_cell.angle_beta   90.00
_cell.angle_gamma   90.00
#
_symmetry.space_group_name_H-M   'P 1'
#
loop_
_entity.id
_entity.type
_entity.pdbx_description
1 polymer ?
#
loop_
_entity_poly.entity_id
_entity_poly.type
_entity_poly.pdbx_seq_one_letter_code
_entity_poly.pdbx_strand_id
1 'polypeptide(L)'
;MHGIDLLSLLIWLPIGGGLAVLAVGDAHARLARWLALIVSLATLALCVPLWQGFDATTASFQFIQRLPWIPQLHAEYYLGIDGISLPLIVLTAFMTVPVVIASWSVIEKRVAQYFAAFLILEGLMIGVFCALDALLFYFFWEAMLIPMFLIIGIWGGPRRVYATLKFFLYTFLGSVLMLVALIYLYLKSGDYTIAGFQSLPLTLQEQCW
;
A
#
# COMPACT_ATOMS: atom_id res chain seq x y z
N MET A 1 -3.84 27.61 -0.88
CA MET A 1 -4.85 26.68 -1.44
C MET A 1 -4.50 25.32 -0.87
N HIS A 2 -5.29 24.81 0.08
CA HIS A 2 -5.17 23.42 0.53
C HIS A 2 -5.65 22.55 -0.64
N GLY A 3 -4.73 22.21 -1.52
CA GLY A 3 -4.98 21.20 -2.55
C GLY A 3 -5.32 19.90 -1.85
N ILE A 4 -6.28 19.18 -2.34
CA ILE A 4 -6.53 17.77 -2.00
C ILE A 4 -5.16 17.10 -2.08
N ASP A 5 -4.70 16.59 -0.96
CA ASP A 5 -3.37 16.01 -0.85
C ASP A 5 -3.31 14.79 -1.78
N LEU A 6 -2.63 14.96 -2.90
CA LEU A 6 -2.63 14.04 -4.04
C LEU A 6 -2.20 12.61 -3.63
N LEU A 7 -1.23 12.50 -2.72
CA LEU A 7 -0.78 11.19 -2.22
C LEU A 7 -1.87 10.48 -1.42
N SER A 8 -2.56 11.19 -0.52
CA SER A 8 -3.69 10.61 0.20
C SER A 8 -4.81 10.21 -0.75
N LEU A 9 -5.10 10.99 -1.78
CA LEU A 9 -6.11 10.63 -2.77
C LEU A 9 -5.73 9.34 -3.53
N LEU A 10 -4.45 9.21 -3.94
CA LEU A 10 -3.93 8.01 -4.60
C LEU A 10 -4.03 6.75 -3.73
N ILE A 11 -3.87 6.88 -2.41
CA ILE A 11 -4.01 5.77 -1.46
C ILE A 11 -5.49 5.43 -1.23
N TRP A 12 -6.31 6.43 -0.90
CA TRP A 12 -7.66 6.20 -0.42
C TRP A 12 -8.70 6.00 -1.52
N LEU A 13 -8.44 6.49 -2.75
CA LEU A 13 -9.33 6.29 -3.89
C LEU A 13 -9.50 4.81 -4.24
N PRO A 14 -8.44 4.01 -4.47
CA PRO A 14 -8.61 2.59 -4.76
C PRO A 14 -9.13 1.80 -3.57
N ILE A 15 -8.77 2.15 -2.32
CA ILE A 15 -9.33 1.52 -1.12
C ILE A 15 -10.83 1.78 -1.03
N GLY A 16 -11.26 3.04 -1.15
CA GLY A 16 -12.68 3.41 -1.14
C GLY A 16 -13.45 2.80 -2.31
N GLY A 17 -12.84 2.77 -3.50
CA GLY A 17 -13.36 2.08 -4.68
C GLY A 17 -13.56 0.58 -4.45
N GLY A 18 -12.58 -0.07 -3.81
CA GLY A 18 -12.67 -1.47 -3.40
C GLY A 18 -13.83 -1.72 -2.44
N LEU A 19 -14.00 -0.87 -1.44
CA LEU A 19 -15.15 -0.96 -0.52
C LEU A 19 -16.48 -0.73 -1.24
N ALA A 20 -16.53 0.20 -2.20
CA ALA A 20 -17.73 0.41 -3.03
C ALA A 20 -18.05 -0.81 -3.90
N VAL A 21 -17.03 -1.46 -4.48
CA VAL A 21 -17.20 -2.71 -5.26
C VAL A 21 -17.73 -3.83 -4.36
N LEU A 22 -17.24 -3.94 -3.10
CA LEU A 22 -17.79 -4.89 -2.12
C LEU A 22 -19.28 -4.62 -1.82
N ALA A 23 -19.65 -3.35 -1.66
CA ALA A 23 -21.04 -2.95 -1.38
C ALA A 23 -22.00 -3.28 -2.53
N VAL A 24 -21.53 -3.21 -3.79
CA VAL A 24 -22.29 -3.62 -4.99
C VAL A 24 -22.59 -5.12 -4.94
N GLY A 25 -21.67 -5.92 -4.42
CA GLY A 25 -21.82 -7.36 -4.24
C GLY A 25 -21.84 -8.17 -5.53
N ASP A 26 -21.88 -9.49 -5.38
CA ASP A 26 -21.83 -10.44 -6.51
C ASP A 26 -23.12 -10.48 -7.35
N ALA A 27 -24.24 -9.98 -6.80
CA ALA A 27 -25.50 -9.89 -7.54
C ALA A 27 -25.40 -9.02 -8.80
N HIS A 28 -24.51 -8.04 -8.79
CA HIS A 28 -24.28 -7.12 -9.90
C HIS A 28 -22.83 -7.21 -10.41
N ALA A 29 -22.35 -8.43 -10.67
CA ALA A 29 -20.96 -8.69 -11.08
C ALA A 29 -20.48 -7.84 -12.28
N ARG A 30 -21.35 -7.50 -13.24
CA ARG A 30 -21.02 -6.62 -14.36
C ARG A 30 -20.71 -5.19 -13.85
N LEU A 31 -21.52 -4.66 -12.94
CA LEU A 31 -21.30 -3.34 -12.36
C LEU A 31 -20.02 -3.32 -11.52
N ALA A 32 -19.76 -4.37 -10.74
CA ALA A 32 -18.53 -4.51 -9.95
C ALA A 32 -17.27 -4.46 -10.83
N ARG A 33 -17.28 -5.16 -11.98
CA ARG A 33 -16.17 -5.13 -12.96
C ARG A 33 -15.93 -3.74 -13.54
N TRP A 34 -17.01 -3.08 -14.00
CA TRP A 34 -16.89 -1.72 -14.56
C TRP A 34 -16.42 -0.71 -13.53
N LEU A 35 -16.95 -0.78 -12.31
CA LEU A 35 -16.52 0.09 -11.21
C LEU A 35 -15.03 -0.11 -10.90
N ALA A 36 -14.58 -1.36 -10.82
CA ALA A 36 -13.18 -1.67 -10.60
C ALA A 36 -12.26 -1.10 -11.70
N LEU A 37 -12.67 -1.23 -12.96
CA LEU A 37 -11.94 -0.67 -14.10
C LEU A 37 -11.89 0.85 -14.06
N ILE A 38 -13.01 1.50 -13.75
CA ILE A 38 -13.08 2.97 -13.66
C ILE A 38 -12.18 3.48 -12.54
N VAL A 39 -12.20 2.82 -11.36
CA VAL A 39 -11.37 3.20 -10.23
C VAL A 39 -9.90 3.02 -10.55
N SER A 40 -9.48 1.87 -11.12
CA SER A 40 -8.08 1.62 -11.48
C SER A 40 -7.56 2.60 -12.54
N LEU A 41 -8.39 2.95 -13.54
CA LEU A 41 -8.04 3.98 -14.52
C LEU A 41 -7.97 5.38 -13.90
N ALA A 42 -8.85 5.70 -12.95
CA ALA A 42 -8.82 6.97 -12.23
C ALA A 42 -7.56 7.09 -11.37
N THR A 43 -7.15 6.02 -10.67
CA THR A 43 -5.89 5.97 -9.91
C THR A 43 -4.69 6.18 -10.84
N LEU A 44 -4.66 5.49 -11.98
CA LEU A 44 -3.59 5.68 -12.98
C LEU A 44 -3.59 7.11 -13.54
N ALA A 45 -4.75 7.70 -13.81
CA ALA A 45 -4.85 9.08 -14.28
C ALA A 45 -4.33 10.09 -13.25
N LEU A 46 -4.53 9.85 -11.94
CA LEU A 46 -3.96 10.66 -10.87
C LEU A 46 -2.43 10.57 -10.76
N CYS A 47 -1.81 9.54 -11.30
CA CYS A 47 -0.35 9.47 -11.39
C CYS A 47 0.22 10.47 -12.41
N VAL A 48 -0.58 10.94 -13.39
CA VAL A 48 -0.12 11.90 -14.39
C VAL A 48 0.29 13.24 -13.77
N PRO A 49 -0.57 13.93 -12.99
CA PRO A 49 -0.15 15.18 -12.33
C PRO A 49 0.97 14.95 -11.31
N LEU A 50 1.04 13.76 -10.67
CA LEU A 50 2.16 13.43 -9.78
C LEU A 50 3.48 13.39 -10.55
N TRP A 51 3.50 12.72 -11.71
CA TRP A 51 4.66 12.63 -12.58
C TRP A 51 5.09 13.99 -13.14
N GLN A 52 4.13 14.81 -13.58
CA GLN A 52 4.41 16.12 -14.15
C GLN A 52 4.90 17.15 -13.13
N GLY A 53 4.44 17.03 -11.88
CA GLY A 53 4.82 17.93 -10.80
C GLY A 53 6.10 17.53 -10.07
N PHE A 54 6.69 16.37 -10.41
CA PHE A 54 7.91 15.88 -9.76
C PHE A 54 9.16 16.53 -10.35
N ASP A 55 10.01 17.10 -9.48
CA ASP A 55 11.29 17.69 -9.85
C ASP A 55 12.41 16.65 -9.68
N ALA A 56 12.93 16.13 -10.81
CA ALA A 56 14.00 15.14 -10.83
C ALA A 56 15.39 15.71 -10.52
N THR A 57 15.51 17.04 -10.34
CA THR A 57 16.81 17.69 -10.07
C THR A 57 17.17 17.71 -8.59
N THR A 58 16.21 17.46 -7.70
CA THR A 58 16.39 17.46 -6.24
C THR A 58 16.39 16.05 -5.67
N ALA A 59 17.24 15.80 -4.67
CA ALA A 59 17.26 14.56 -3.89
C ALA A 59 16.32 14.58 -2.67
N SER A 60 15.60 15.68 -2.46
CA SER A 60 14.67 15.83 -1.33
C SER A 60 13.33 15.16 -1.60
N PHE A 61 12.66 14.68 -0.54
CA PHE A 61 11.29 14.21 -0.63
C PHE A 61 10.35 15.32 -1.09
N GLN A 62 9.39 14.96 -1.94
CA GLN A 62 8.43 15.88 -2.53
C GLN A 62 6.99 15.45 -2.21
N PHE A 63 6.01 16.35 -2.45
CA PHE A 63 4.60 16.15 -2.12
C PHE A 63 4.38 15.78 -0.63
N ILE A 64 5.20 16.35 0.24
CA ILE A 64 5.18 16.04 1.67
C ILE A 64 3.83 16.38 2.28
N GLN A 65 3.28 15.40 2.99
CA GLN A 65 2.05 15.47 3.74
C GLN A 65 2.30 14.99 5.16
N ARG A 66 2.02 15.80 6.17
CA ARG A 66 2.30 15.47 7.56
C ARG A 66 1.11 15.83 8.44
N LEU A 67 0.53 14.82 9.08
CA LEU A 67 -0.61 14.95 9.97
C LEU A 67 -0.35 14.12 11.25
N PRO A 68 -0.76 14.58 12.44
CA PRO A 68 -0.65 13.77 13.65
C PRO A 68 -1.57 12.55 13.55
N TRP A 69 -1.05 11.35 13.82
CA TRP A 69 -1.82 10.11 13.79
C TRP A 69 -1.96 9.50 15.18
N ILE A 70 -0.88 9.10 15.82
CA ILE A 70 -0.88 8.54 17.19
C ILE A 70 0.10 9.35 18.06
N PRO A 71 -0.38 10.46 18.71
CA PRO A 71 0.49 11.35 19.45
C PRO A 71 1.26 10.66 20.58
N GLN A 72 0.66 9.64 21.22
CA GLN A 72 1.28 8.90 22.33
C GLN A 72 2.53 8.12 21.92
N LEU A 73 2.62 7.74 20.63
CA LEU A 73 3.74 7.00 20.05
C LEU A 73 4.62 7.89 19.17
N HIS A 74 4.38 9.21 19.10
CA HIS A 74 5.03 10.13 18.17
C HIS A 74 4.99 9.62 16.71
N ALA A 75 3.93 8.88 16.35
CA ALA A 75 3.70 8.37 15.02
C ALA A 75 2.82 9.34 14.23
N GLU A 76 3.22 9.61 13.01
CA GLU A 76 2.57 10.59 12.14
C GLU A 76 2.10 9.95 10.83
N TYR A 77 1.00 10.45 10.31
CA TYR A 77 0.62 10.21 8.93
C TYR A 77 1.54 11.07 8.05
N TYR A 78 2.74 10.56 7.82
CA TYR A 78 3.80 11.27 7.14
C TYR A 78 4.07 10.59 5.80
N LEU A 79 3.66 11.26 4.72
CA LEU A 79 3.81 10.80 3.36
C LEU A 79 4.76 11.72 2.59
N GLY A 80 5.44 11.14 1.61
CA GLY A 80 6.26 11.85 0.64
C GLY A 80 6.77 10.87 -0.40
N ILE A 81 7.32 11.39 -1.48
CA ILE A 81 7.88 10.58 -2.55
C ILE A 81 9.28 11.05 -2.92
N ASP A 82 10.07 10.12 -3.40
CA ASP A 82 11.38 10.33 -4.00
C ASP A 82 11.44 9.81 -5.44
N GLY A 83 12.61 9.92 -6.08
CA GLY A 83 12.81 9.45 -7.44
C GLY A 83 12.71 7.93 -7.63
N ILE A 84 12.70 7.14 -6.54
CA ILE A 84 12.55 5.68 -6.58
C ILE A 84 11.08 5.30 -6.35
N SER A 85 10.41 5.93 -5.39
CA SER A 85 9.02 5.62 -5.06
C SER A 85 8.04 6.05 -6.16
N LEU A 86 8.29 7.17 -6.83
CA LEU A 86 7.44 7.64 -7.92
C LEU A 86 7.21 6.60 -9.03
N PRO A 87 8.24 6.03 -9.69
CA PRO A 87 8.02 5.00 -10.71
C PRO A 87 7.36 3.73 -10.16
N LEU A 88 7.59 3.37 -8.88
CA LEU A 88 6.93 2.22 -8.25
C LEU A 88 5.43 2.46 -8.04
N ILE A 89 5.04 3.67 -7.65
CA ILE A 89 3.63 4.07 -7.53
C ILE A 89 2.94 4.00 -8.91
N VAL A 90 3.57 4.59 -9.93
CA VAL A 90 3.04 4.58 -11.31
C VAL A 90 2.93 3.14 -11.83
N LEU A 91 3.95 2.31 -11.58
CA LEU A 91 3.94 0.89 -11.97
C LEU A 91 2.81 0.13 -11.28
N THR A 92 2.58 0.37 -9.98
CA THR A 92 1.48 -0.26 -9.22
C THR A 92 0.13 0.09 -9.83
N ALA A 93 -0.14 1.37 -10.04
CA ALA A 93 -1.38 1.83 -10.65
C ALA A 93 -1.54 1.30 -12.10
N PHE A 94 -0.47 1.29 -12.88
CA PHE A 94 -0.47 0.75 -14.23
C PHE A 94 -0.77 -0.75 -14.24
N MET A 95 -0.12 -1.55 -13.38
CA MET A 95 -0.28 -3.01 -13.37
C MET A 95 -1.66 -3.46 -12.89
N THR A 96 -2.34 -2.67 -12.07
CA THR A 96 -3.73 -2.99 -11.63
C THR A 96 -4.70 -3.01 -12.80
N VAL A 97 -4.56 -2.11 -13.79
CA VAL A 97 -5.45 -2.04 -14.95
C VAL A 97 -5.41 -3.34 -15.79
N PRO A 98 -4.24 -3.87 -16.25
CA PRO A 98 -4.17 -5.18 -16.91
C PRO A 98 -4.71 -6.33 -16.05
N VAL A 99 -4.48 -6.32 -14.73
CA VAL A 99 -5.02 -7.34 -13.83
C VAL A 99 -6.55 -7.34 -13.84
N VAL A 100 -7.18 -6.17 -13.77
CA VAL A 100 -8.65 -6.03 -13.85
C VAL A 100 -9.15 -6.55 -15.19
N ILE A 101 -8.50 -6.18 -16.31
CA ILE A 101 -8.91 -6.59 -17.67
C ILE A 101 -8.70 -8.11 -17.85
N ALA A 102 -7.55 -8.66 -17.47
CA ALA A 102 -7.24 -10.07 -17.61
C ALA A 102 -8.19 -10.97 -16.78
N SER A 103 -8.62 -10.47 -15.62
CA SER A 103 -9.54 -11.20 -14.73
C SER A 103 -11.00 -11.10 -15.14
N TRP A 104 -11.34 -10.32 -16.18
CA TRP A 104 -12.71 -9.98 -16.56
C TRP A 104 -13.61 -11.18 -16.85
N SER A 105 -13.09 -12.14 -17.60
CA SER A 105 -13.81 -13.37 -17.98
C SER A 105 -13.39 -14.59 -17.16
N VAL A 106 -12.19 -14.56 -16.57
CA VAL A 106 -11.63 -15.69 -15.85
C VAL A 106 -12.26 -15.87 -14.47
N ILE A 107 -12.62 -14.75 -13.83
CA ILE A 107 -13.21 -14.78 -12.49
C ILE A 107 -14.73 -14.79 -12.58
N GLU A 108 -15.34 -15.96 -12.28
CA GLU A 108 -16.78 -16.18 -12.32
C GLU A 108 -17.42 -16.24 -10.92
N LYS A 109 -16.62 -16.60 -9.89
CA LYS A 109 -17.11 -16.76 -8.51
C LYS A 109 -16.57 -15.66 -7.62
N ARG A 110 -17.43 -15.07 -6.78
CA ARG A 110 -17.11 -14.01 -5.82
C ARG A 110 -16.42 -12.82 -6.51
N VAL A 111 -16.98 -12.40 -7.62
CA VAL A 111 -16.39 -11.39 -8.53
C VAL A 111 -16.13 -10.07 -7.80
N ALA A 112 -17.11 -9.58 -7.04
CA ALA A 112 -16.96 -8.32 -6.30
C ALA A 112 -15.84 -8.39 -5.26
N GLN A 113 -15.72 -9.51 -4.56
CA GLN A 113 -14.67 -9.71 -3.55
C GLN A 113 -13.27 -9.74 -4.18
N TYR A 114 -13.13 -10.35 -5.38
CA TYR A 114 -11.87 -10.40 -6.09
C TYR A 114 -11.38 -9.00 -6.49
N PHE A 115 -12.20 -8.26 -7.22
CA PHE A 115 -11.84 -6.92 -7.67
C PHE A 115 -11.63 -5.94 -6.52
N ALA A 116 -12.44 -6.05 -5.48
CA ALA A 116 -12.27 -5.26 -4.26
C ALA A 116 -10.92 -5.55 -3.57
N ALA A 117 -10.53 -6.82 -3.46
CA ALA A 117 -9.27 -7.21 -2.85
C ALA A 117 -8.07 -6.63 -3.63
N PHE A 118 -8.11 -6.63 -4.97
CA PHE A 118 -7.05 -6.04 -5.79
C PHE A 118 -6.99 -4.51 -5.68
N LEU A 119 -8.14 -3.82 -5.66
CA LEU A 119 -8.16 -2.37 -5.49
C LEU A 119 -7.67 -1.94 -4.10
N ILE A 120 -8.08 -2.65 -3.05
CA ILE A 120 -7.58 -2.39 -1.70
C ILE A 120 -6.08 -2.65 -1.63
N LEU A 121 -5.60 -3.74 -2.23
CA LEU A 121 -4.17 -4.06 -2.31
C LEU A 121 -3.39 -2.95 -3.02
N GLU A 122 -3.89 -2.43 -4.15
CA GLU A 122 -3.31 -1.31 -4.89
C GLU A 122 -3.09 -0.10 -3.99
N GLY A 123 -4.13 0.35 -3.27
CA GLY A 123 -4.04 1.50 -2.39
C GLY A 123 -3.06 1.30 -1.23
N LEU A 124 -3.05 0.10 -0.63
CA LEU A 124 -2.11 -0.24 0.44
C LEU A 124 -0.66 -0.28 -0.07
N MET A 125 -0.41 -0.81 -1.27
CA MET A 125 0.93 -0.80 -1.89
C MET A 125 1.40 0.63 -2.18
N ILE A 126 0.54 1.50 -2.69
CA ILE A 126 0.86 2.92 -2.87
C ILE A 126 1.20 3.56 -1.52
N GLY A 127 0.45 3.23 -0.46
CA GLY A 127 0.71 3.69 0.90
C GLY A 127 2.09 3.28 1.41
N VAL A 128 2.52 2.04 1.15
CA VAL A 128 3.87 1.56 1.49
C VAL A 128 4.96 2.38 0.79
N PHE A 129 4.79 2.70 -0.50
CA PHE A 129 5.79 3.47 -1.25
C PHE A 129 5.82 4.96 -0.90
N CYS A 130 4.75 5.49 -0.31
CA CYS A 130 4.66 6.88 0.10
C CYS A 130 5.04 7.13 1.57
N ALA A 131 5.08 6.10 2.42
CA ALA A 131 5.26 6.28 3.85
C ALA A 131 6.69 6.73 4.20
N LEU A 132 6.81 7.86 4.90
CA LEU A 132 8.05 8.39 5.46
C LEU A 132 8.16 8.20 6.99
N ASP A 133 7.10 7.72 7.62
CA ASP A 133 7.06 7.24 9.00
C ASP A 133 7.10 5.70 9.00
N ALA A 134 8.02 5.13 9.76
CA ALA A 134 8.26 3.69 9.76
C ALA A 134 7.10 2.89 10.38
N LEU A 135 6.34 3.46 11.34
CA LEU A 135 5.16 2.80 11.89
C LEU A 135 4.01 2.83 10.89
N LEU A 136 3.84 3.93 10.15
CA LEU A 136 2.87 4.04 9.07
C LEU A 136 3.21 3.09 7.92
N PHE A 137 4.50 2.99 7.55
CA PHE A 137 4.98 1.99 6.60
C PHE A 137 4.60 0.57 7.04
N TYR A 138 4.90 0.23 8.30
CA TYR A 138 4.59 -1.08 8.87
C TYR A 138 3.08 -1.36 8.85
N PHE A 139 2.25 -0.37 9.17
CA PHE A 139 0.79 -0.50 9.10
C PHE A 139 0.31 -0.87 7.70
N PHE A 140 0.73 -0.13 6.67
CA PHE A 140 0.36 -0.44 5.28
C PHE A 140 0.90 -1.80 4.83
N TRP A 141 2.14 -2.14 5.23
CA TRP A 141 2.77 -3.43 4.94
C TRP A 141 1.98 -4.61 5.50
N GLU A 142 1.58 -4.55 6.77
CA GLU A 142 0.76 -5.59 7.39
C GLU A 142 -0.63 -5.67 6.78
N ALA A 143 -1.24 -4.52 6.51
CA ALA A 143 -2.58 -4.47 5.94
C ALA A 143 -2.66 -5.15 4.56
N MET A 144 -1.57 -5.13 3.76
CA MET A 144 -1.51 -5.83 2.47
C MET A 144 -1.65 -7.35 2.60
N LEU A 145 -1.27 -7.95 3.72
CA LEU A 145 -1.37 -9.40 3.92
C LEU A 145 -2.82 -9.87 3.88
N ILE A 146 -3.78 -9.04 4.31
CA ILE A 146 -5.20 -9.40 4.35
C ILE A 146 -5.75 -9.66 2.95
N PRO A 147 -5.71 -8.73 1.97
CA PRO A 147 -6.19 -9.00 0.62
C PRO A 147 -5.39 -10.09 -0.09
N MET A 148 -4.06 -10.19 0.13
CA MET A 148 -3.26 -11.27 -0.43
C MET A 148 -3.68 -12.65 0.10
N PHE A 149 -3.93 -12.76 1.40
CA PHE A 149 -4.45 -13.98 2.03
C PHE A 149 -5.79 -14.40 1.40
N LEU A 150 -6.69 -13.45 1.19
CA LEU A 150 -8.00 -13.72 0.56
C LEU A 150 -7.85 -14.16 -0.90
N ILE A 151 -7.01 -13.46 -1.69
CA ILE A 151 -6.79 -13.76 -3.10
C ILE A 151 -6.25 -15.18 -3.27
N ILE A 152 -5.20 -15.55 -2.53
CA ILE A 152 -4.59 -16.88 -2.61
C ILE A 152 -5.56 -17.95 -2.08
N GLY A 153 -6.25 -17.69 -0.97
CA GLY A 153 -7.11 -18.66 -0.29
C GLY A 153 -8.40 -18.99 -1.03
N ILE A 154 -8.96 -18.03 -1.77
CA ILE A 154 -10.24 -18.21 -2.46
C ILE A 154 -10.04 -18.64 -3.91
N TRP A 155 -9.17 -17.96 -4.66
CA TRP A 155 -8.97 -18.17 -6.10
C TRP A 155 -7.68 -18.90 -6.46
N GLY A 156 -6.89 -19.32 -5.49
CA GLY A 156 -5.67 -20.13 -5.72
C GLY A 156 -5.94 -21.54 -6.24
N GLY A 157 -4.86 -22.27 -6.54
CA GLY A 157 -4.88 -23.60 -7.12
C GLY A 157 -5.38 -24.71 -6.16
N PRO A 158 -5.21 -25.99 -6.52
CA PRO A 158 -5.75 -27.13 -5.75
C PRO A 158 -5.30 -27.18 -4.28
N ARG A 159 -4.09 -26.74 -3.98
CA ARG A 159 -3.52 -26.71 -2.61
C ARG A 159 -3.53 -25.30 -1.99
N ARG A 160 -4.51 -24.48 -2.38
CA ARG A 160 -4.59 -23.06 -1.97
C ARG A 160 -4.55 -22.84 -0.46
N VAL A 161 -5.30 -23.64 0.33
CA VAL A 161 -5.35 -23.49 1.78
C VAL A 161 -3.96 -23.65 2.42
N TYR A 162 -3.24 -24.71 2.02
CA TYR A 162 -1.87 -24.94 2.49
C TYR A 162 -0.94 -23.78 2.07
N ALA A 163 -1.02 -23.35 0.81
CA ALA A 163 -0.20 -22.26 0.30
C ALA A 163 -0.48 -20.95 1.03
N THR A 164 -1.75 -20.64 1.28
CA THR A 164 -2.19 -19.45 1.99
C THR A 164 -1.68 -19.40 3.42
N LEU A 165 -1.84 -20.51 4.18
CA LEU A 165 -1.37 -20.58 5.56
C LEU A 165 0.15 -20.47 5.62
N LYS A 166 0.87 -21.16 4.74
CA LYS A 166 2.32 -21.10 4.69
C LYS A 166 2.82 -19.69 4.33
N PHE A 167 2.22 -19.07 3.33
CA PHE A 167 2.53 -17.69 2.95
C PHE A 167 2.30 -16.73 4.11
N PHE A 168 1.11 -16.77 4.72
CA PHE A 168 0.74 -15.88 5.80
C PHE A 168 1.66 -16.03 7.02
N LEU A 169 1.86 -17.27 7.51
CA LEU A 169 2.71 -17.51 8.68
C LEU A 169 4.16 -17.09 8.45
N TYR A 170 4.69 -17.37 7.25
CA TYR A 170 6.07 -17.02 6.93
C TYR A 170 6.26 -15.49 6.85
N THR A 171 5.36 -14.81 6.15
CA THR A 171 5.43 -13.36 5.97
C THR A 171 5.17 -12.64 7.30
N PHE A 172 4.16 -13.07 8.05
CA PHE A 172 3.83 -12.51 9.35
C PHE A 172 4.97 -12.68 10.38
N LEU A 173 5.61 -13.85 10.41
CA LEU A 173 6.77 -14.06 11.29
C LEU A 173 7.92 -13.09 10.94
N GLY A 174 8.20 -12.91 9.64
CA GLY A 174 9.22 -11.96 9.19
C GLY A 174 8.89 -10.51 9.57
N SER A 175 7.63 -10.12 9.43
CA SER A 175 7.20 -8.76 9.75
C SER A 175 7.17 -8.47 11.25
N VAL A 176 6.85 -9.47 12.09
CA VAL A 176 6.97 -9.32 13.55
C VAL A 176 8.43 -9.05 13.96
N LEU A 177 9.40 -9.73 13.33
CA LEU A 177 10.82 -9.44 13.58
C LEU A 177 11.19 -8.02 13.14
N MET A 178 10.68 -7.56 12.00
CA MET A 178 10.83 -6.17 11.55
C MET A 178 10.24 -5.18 12.56
N LEU A 179 9.05 -5.47 13.11
CA LEU A 179 8.44 -4.64 14.16
C LEU A 179 9.33 -4.50 15.39
N VAL A 180 9.94 -5.60 15.84
CA VAL A 180 10.90 -5.57 16.96
C VAL A 180 12.07 -4.63 16.65
N ALA A 181 12.61 -4.69 15.43
CA ALA A 181 13.68 -3.79 15.00
C ALA A 181 13.21 -2.32 14.97
N LEU A 182 12.00 -2.03 14.47
CA LEU A 182 11.44 -0.68 14.46
C LEU A 182 11.24 -0.13 15.87
N ILE A 183 10.74 -0.93 16.81
CA ILE A 183 10.60 -0.54 18.22
C ILE A 183 11.98 -0.25 18.84
N TYR A 184 12.99 -1.06 18.54
CA TYR A 184 14.34 -0.84 19.02
C TYR A 184 14.91 0.50 18.50
N LEU A 185 14.73 0.80 17.21
CA LEU A 185 15.16 2.06 16.62
C LEU A 185 14.40 3.25 17.23
N TYR A 186 13.08 3.12 17.45
CA TYR A 186 12.29 4.14 18.13
C TYR A 186 12.77 4.44 19.55
N LEU A 187 13.12 3.42 20.34
CA LEU A 187 13.64 3.61 21.70
C LEU A 187 14.97 4.38 21.72
N LYS A 188 15.69 4.38 20.60
CA LYS A 188 16.95 5.14 20.45
C LYS A 188 16.76 6.52 19.82
N SER A 189 15.84 6.67 18.86
CA SER A 189 15.60 7.93 18.13
C SER A 189 14.61 8.85 18.85
N GLY A 190 13.60 8.27 19.50
CA GLY A 190 12.46 9.00 20.07
C GLY A 190 11.35 9.33 19.07
N ASP A 191 11.52 9.01 17.77
CA ASP A 191 10.52 9.17 16.72
C ASP A 191 10.54 7.98 15.73
N TYR A 192 9.56 7.92 14.83
CA TYR A 192 9.46 6.90 13.78
C TYR A 192 9.84 7.40 12.39
N THR A 193 10.42 8.60 12.27
CA THR A 193 10.80 9.11 10.96
C THR A 193 11.97 8.31 10.36
N ILE A 194 11.87 7.95 9.07
CA ILE A 194 12.94 7.21 8.38
C ILE A 194 14.24 8.03 8.38
N ALA A 195 14.14 9.35 8.20
CA ALA A 195 15.30 10.24 8.27
C ALA A 195 15.95 10.26 9.66
N GLY A 196 15.15 10.20 10.74
CA GLY A 196 15.65 10.06 12.12
C GLY A 196 16.43 8.76 12.31
N PHE A 197 15.92 7.64 11.79
CA PHE A 197 16.60 6.35 11.86
C PHE A 197 17.95 6.34 11.11
N GLN A 198 18.02 6.99 9.94
CA GLN A 198 19.26 7.09 9.16
C GLN A 198 20.35 7.90 9.87
N SER A 199 20.00 8.83 10.75
CA SER A 199 20.92 9.68 11.49
C SER A 199 21.40 9.09 12.80
N LEU A 200 20.88 7.91 13.23
CA LEU A 200 21.25 7.29 14.49
C LEU A 200 22.71 6.80 14.50
N PRO A 201 23.49 7.12 15.54
CA PRO A 201 24.86 6.61 15.71
C PRO A 201 24.83 5.17 16.24
N LEU A 202 24.45 4.22 15.39
CA LEU A 202 24.45 2.79 15.73
C LEU A 202 25.86 2.21 15.69
N THR A 203 26.21 1.38 16.67
CA THR A 203 27.46 0.62 16.67
C THR A 203 27.46 -0.45 15.58
N LEU A 204 28.64 -0.89 15.13
CA LEU A 204 28.76 -1.96 14.12
C LEU A 204 28.05 -3.25 14.55
N GLN A 205 28.06 -3.59 15.85
CA GLN A 205 27.32 -4.74 16.36
C GLN A 205 25.81 -4.59 16.22
N GLU A 206 25.28 -3.39 16.46
CA GLU A 206 23.83 -3.10 16.31
C GLU A 206 23.40 -3.07 14.86
N GLN A 207 24.29 -2.73 13.93
CA GLN A 207 24.01 -2.75 12.49
C GLN A 207 24.03 -4.16 11.89
N CYS A 208 24.61 -5.13 12.58
CA CYS A 208 24.68 -6.53 12.15
C CYS A 208 23.45 -7.37 12.56
N TRP A 209 22.54 -6.82 13.35
CA TRP A 209 21.27 -7.45 13.74
C TRP A 209 20.11 -7.06 12.84
#